data_656210e7c297fff250aeec7730f6d8d5
#
_entry.id   656210e7c297fff250aeec7730f6d8d5
#
_cell.length_a   1.000
_cell.length_b   1.000
_cell.length_c   1.000
_cell.angle_alpha   90.00
_cell.angle_beta   90.00
_cell.angle_gamma   90.00
#
_symmetry.space_group_name_H-M   'P 1'
#
loop_
_entity.id
_entity.type
_entity.pdbx_description
1 polymer ?
#
loop_
_entity_poly.entity_id
_entity_poly.type
_entity_poly.pdbx_seq_one_letter_code
_entity_poly.pdbx_strand_id
1 'polypeptide(L)'
;MNVSIRLRAALLALAAVPLSGSAEGPLVLVAGGPGDLYAAPVGRMVQSIAEYTTWPRRENPVTLCVVGPAQHAERLDGLRLADGRAILRRTVPVAAIGPDACDARYLCPLPMPAMRQITAAV
;
A
#
# COMPACT_ATOMS: atom_id res chain seq x y z
N MET A 1 10.13 -83.65 -15.09
CA MET A 1 9.26 -82.44 -15.12
C MET A 1 9.88 -81.39 -14.23
N ASN A 2 10.58 -80.43 -14.83
CA ASN A 2 11.26 -79.37 -14.08
C ASN A 2 10.41 -78.14 -14.08
N VAL A 3 9.87 -77.79 -12.92
CA VAL A 3 9.17 -76.53 -12.73
C VAL A 3 10.16 -75.52 -12.20
N SER A 4 10.63 -74.64 -13.08
CA SER A 4 11.49 -73.53 -12.71
C SER A 4 10.64 -72.36 -12.16
N ILE A 5 10.63 -72.21 -10.86
CA ILE A 5 10.05 -71.07 -10.17
C ILE A 5 10.98 -69.88 -10.35
N ARG A 6 10.63 -68.95 -11.23
CA ARG A 6 11.34 -67.66 -11.34
C ARG A 6 10.86 -66.71 -10.25
N LEU A 7 11.66 -66.56 -9.23
CA LEU A 7 11.46 -65.56 -8.18
C LEU A 7 11.75 -64.19 -8.78
N ARG A 8 10.70 -63.38 -9.01
CA ARG A 8 10.83 -61.95 -9.40
C ARG A 8 10.98 -61.19 -8.11
N ALA A 9 12.21 -60.75 -7.87
CA ALA A 9 12.48 -59.75 -6.83
C ALA A 9 11.90 -58.40 -7.27
N ALA A 10 10.86 -57.98 -6.58
CA ALA A 10 10.29 -56.61 -6.73
C ALA A 10 11.17 -55.68 -5.90
N LEU A 11 11.99 -54.86 -6.58
CA LEU A 11 12.68 -53.75 -5.96
C LEU A 11 11.65 -52.66 -5.63
N LEU A 12 11.34 -52.51 -4.35
CA LEU A 12 10.65 -51.33 -3.83
C LEU A 12 11.66 -50.16 -3.83
N ALA A 13 11.51 -49.29 -4.84
CA ALA A 13 12.18 -48.01 -4.82
C ALA A 13 11.44 -47.09 -3.83
N LEU A 14 12.03 -46.88 -2.65
CA LEU A 14 11.62 -45.81 -1.74
C LEU A 14 11.98 -44.48 -2.40
N ALA A 15 11.00 -43.78 -2.94
CA ALA A 15 11.13 -42.39 -3.37
C ALA A 15 11.26 -41.54 -2.12
N ALA A 16 12.45 -41.06 -1.81
CA ALA A 16 12.66 -40.01 -0.83
C ALA A 16 12.10 -38.71 -1.40
N VAL A 17 10.95 -38.31 -0.85
CA VAL A 17 10.39 -36.98 -1.11
C VAL A 17 11.23 -35.97 -0.38
N PRO A 18 11.93 -35.03 -1.06
CA PRO A 18 12.59 -33.95 -0.35
C PRO A 18 11.48 -33.06 0.27
N LEU A 19 11.45 -32.95 1.59
CA LEU A 19 10.75 -31.89 2.28
C LEU A 19 11.47 -30.59 1.91
N SER A 20 10.98 -29.91 0.89
CA SER A 20 11.34 -28.53 0.62
C SER A 20 10.75 -27.72 1.76
N GLY A 21 11.53 -27.51 2.81
CA GLY A 21 11.20 -26.54 3.85
C GLY A 21 11.12 -25.18 3.18
N SER A 22 9.92 -24.64 3.07
CA SER A 22 9.73 -23.23 2.73
C SER A 22 10.44 -22.41 3.79
N ALA A 23 11.56 -21.80 3.43
CA ALA A 23 12.17 -20.79 4.27
C ALA A 23 11.22 -19.61 4.31
N GLU A 24 10.36 -19.55 5.33
CA GLU A 24 9.65 -18.34 5.69
C GLU A 24 10.70 -17.35 6.18
N GLY A 25 11.24 -16.59 5.22
CA GLY A 25 12.03 -15.41 5.56
C GLY A 25 11.14 -14.41 6.28
N PRO A 26 11.69 -13.52 7.13
CA PRO A 26 10.90 -12.49 7.77
C PRO A 26 10.15 -11.72 6.68
N LEU A 27 8.82 -11.66 6.81
CA LEU A 27 7.98 -10.80 5.97
C LEU A 27 8.40 -9.36 6.24
N VAL A 28 9.33 -8.86 5.45
CA VAL A 28 9.58 -7.42 5.38
C VAL A 28 8.37 -6.84 4.65
N LEU A 29 7.41 -6.36 5.42
CA LEU A 29 6.33 -5.52 4.90
C LEU A 29 6.98 -4.27 4.32
N VAL A 30 7.25 -4.29 3.02
CA VAL A 30 7.57 -3.07 2.28
C VAL A 30 6.27 -2.28 2.20
N ALA A 31 6.12 -1.33 3.13
CA ALA A 31 4.98 -0.44 3.14
C ALA A 31 4.99 0.37 1.83
N GLY A 32 3.98 0.18 0.98
CA GLY A 32 3.78 0.99 -0.22
C GLY A 32 4.18 0.34 -1.56
N GLY A 33 4.11 -0.98 -1.69
CA GLY A 33 4.26 -1.68 -2.98
C GLY A 33 2.93 -2.19 -3.55
N PRO A 34 2.92 -2.80 -4.76
CA PRO A 34 1.70 -3.33 -5.41
C PRO A 34 1.01 -4.47 -4.65
N GLY A 35 1.50 -4.85 -3.48
CA GLY A 35 0.89 -5.80 -2.55
C GLY A 35 0.56 -5.19 -1.18
N ASP A 36 0.48 -3.87 -1.07
CA ASP A 36 0.19 -3.18 0.18
C ASP A 36 -1.25 -3.44 0.64
N LEU A 37 -1.39 -4.26 1.69
CA LEU A 37 -2.69 -4.63 2.27
C LEU A 37 -3.43 -3.44 2.90
N TYR A 38 -2.71 -2.37 3.23
CA TYR A 38 -3.28 -1.19 3.87
C TYR A 38 -3.73 -0.11 2.87
N ALA A 39 -3.30 -0.19 1.62
CA ALA A 39 -3.63 0.82 0.62
C ALA A 39 -5.15 1.00 0.44
N ALA A 40 -5.91 -0.08 0.35
CA ALA A 40 -7.35 -0.02 0.19
C ALA A 40 -8.09 0.48 1.45
N PRO A 41 -7.80 0.02 2.68
CA PRO A 41 -8.35 0.60 3.90
C PRO A 41 -8.02 2.08 4.06
N VAL A 42 -6.79 2.49 3.79
CA VAL A 42 -6.36 3.90 3.85
C VAL A 42 -7.11 4.74 2.84
N GLY A 43 -7.26 4.27 1.59
CA GLY A 43 -8.05 4.95 0.57
C GLY A 43 -9.49 5.22 1.02
N ARG A 44 -10.17 4.22 1.57
CA ARG A 44 -11.54 4.37 2.11
C ARG A 44 -11.59 5.35 3.28
N MET A 45 -10.63 5.31 4.19
CA MET A 45 -10.55 6.24 5.32
C MET A 45 -10.38 7.68 4.85
N VAL A 46 -9.45 7.93 3.94
CA VAL A 46 -9.20 9.26 3.38
C VAL A 46 -10.44 9.78 2.63
N GLN A 47 -11.10 8.93 1.84
CA GLN A 47 -12.35 9.28 1.17
C GLN A 47 -13.43 9.69 2.18
N SER A 48 -13.64 8.90 3.24
CA SER A 48 -14.62 9.21 4.27
C SER A 48 -14.31 10.53 4.98
N ILE A 49 -13.06 10.77 5.36
CA ILE A 49 -12.65 12.04 5.97
C ILE A 49 -12.96 13.20 5.02
N ALA A 50 -12.63 13.06 3.75
CA ALA A 50 -12.89 14.09 2.75
C ALA A 50 -14.39 14.36 2.54
N GLU A 51 -15.23 13.34 2.61
CA GLU A 51 -16.70 13.48 2.51
C GLU A 51 -17.31 14.21 3.70
N TYR A 52 -16.79 13.98 4.90
CA TYR A 52 -17.26 14.66 6.12
C TYR A 52 -16.63 16.03 6.33
N THR A 53 -15.65 16.42 5.51
CA THR A 53 -14.99 17.72 5.62
C THR A 53 -15.80 18.80 4.90
N THR A 54 -16.03 19.93 5.58
CA THR A 54 -16.58 21.12 4.94
C THR A 54 -15.46 21.88 4.23
N TRP A 55 -15.47 21.84 2.92
CA TRP A 55 -14.46 22.50 2.10
C TRP A 55 -14.81 23.98 1.90
N PRO A 56 -13.92 24.92 2.19
CA PRO A 56 -14.18 26.34 2.02
C PRO A 56 -14.37 26.73 0.56
N ARG A 57 -13.74 25.99 -0.35
CA ARG A 57 -13.90 26.15 -1.81
C ARG A 57 -14.55 24.90 -2.38
N ARG A 58 -15.50 25.10 -3.31
CA ARG A 58 -16.16 24.01 -4.02
C ARG A 58 -15.46 23.68 -5.34
N GLU A 59 -14.15 23.73 -5.33
CA GLU A 59 -13.37 23.40 -6.52
C GLU A 59 -13.39 21.90 -6.82
N ASN A 60 -13.27 21.56 -8.09
CA ASN A 60 -13.13 20.20 -8.56
C ASN A 60 -11.93 20.18 -9.53
N PRO A 61 -10.92 19.37 -9.26
CA PRO A 61 -10.81 18.36 -8.19
C PRO A 61 -10.38 18.95 -6.84
N VAL A 62 -10.61 18.19 -5.76
CA VAL A 62 -9.99 18.44 -4.45
C VAL A 62 -8.54 17.96 -4.51
N THR A 63 -7.58 18.84 -4.27
CA THR A 63 -6.17 18.52 -4.35
C THR A 63 -5.66 17.95 -3.03
N LEU A 64 -5.28 16.67 -3.05
CA LEU A 64 -4.66 15.96 -1.93
C LEU A 64 -3.15 15.87 -2.14
N CYS A 65 -2.38 16.59 -1.34
CA CYS A 65 -0.92 16.49 -1.37
C CYS A 65 -0.40 15.38 -0.47
N VAL A 66 0.37 14.47 -1.06
CA VAL A 66 1.13 13.44 -0.35
C VAL A 66 2.52 13.98 -0.08
N VAL A 67 2.90 14.04 1.19
CA VAL A 67 4.15 14.65 1.65
C VAL A 67 5.00 13.60 2.36
N GLY A 68 6.24 13.47 1.93
CA GLY A 68 7.18 12.48 2.43
C GLY A 68 7.14 11.16 1.65
N PRO A 69 7.78 10.10 2.18
CA PRO A 69 7.76 8.79 1.54
C PRO A 69 6.33 8.27 1.44
N ALA A 70 5.82 8.10 0.23
CA ALA A 70 4.44 7.67 -0.01
C ALA A 70 4.21 6.24 0.55
N GLN A 71 3.59 6.15 1.72
CA GLN A 71 3.16 4.89 2.31
C GLN A 71 1.65 4.75 2.19
N HIS A 72 1.18 3.58 1.77
CA HIS A 72 -0.24 3.25 1.65
C HIS A 72 -1.05 4.21 0.75
N ALA A 73 -0.35 4.93 -0.15
CA ALA A 73 -0.94 6.01 -0.94
C ALA A 73 -1.41 5.59 -2.34
N GLU A 74 -1.27 4.32 -2.74
CA GLU A 74 -1.58 3.85 -4.09
C GLU A 74 -3.07 3.97 -4.45
N ARG A 75 -3.94 3.93 -3.45
CA ARG A 75 -5.39 4.02 -3.64
C ARG A 75 -5.95 5.42 -3.35
N LEU A 76 -5.09 6.42 -3.21
CA LEU A 76 -5.52 7.81 -2.99
C LEU A 76 -5.83 8.55 -4.29
N ASP A 77 -5.38 8.03 -5.41
CA ASP A 77 -5.65 8.62 -6.72
C ASP A 77 -6.99 8.14 -7.29
N GLY A 78 -7.71 9.05 -7.93
CA GLY A 78 -8.99 8.71 -8.58
C GLY A 78 -10.16 8.49 -7.61
N LEU A 79 -10.03 8.77 -6.32
CA LEU A 79 -11.14 8.74 -5.38
C LEU A 79 -12.18 9.80 -5.76
N ARG A 80 -13.45 9.50 -5.52
CA ARG A 80 -14.57 10.43 -5.76
C ARG A 80 -15.37 10.64 -4.49
N LEU A 81 -15.75 11.89 -4.27
CA LEU A 81 -16.66 12.26 -3.20
C LEU A 81 -18.12 11.99 -3.60
N ALA A 82 -19.01 11.89 -2.62
CA ALA A 82 -20.43 11.66 -2.85
C ALA A 82 -21.09 12.76 -3.70
N ASP A 83 -20.56 13.97 -3.66
CA ASP A 83 -21.02 15.10 -4.49
C ASP A 83 -20.46 15.09 -5.93
N GLY A 84 -19.71 14.05 -6.30
CA GLY A 84 -19.15 13.83 -7.64
C GLY A 84 -17.78 14.45 -7.87
N ARG A 85 -17.24 15.24 -6.93
CA ARG A 85 -15.88 15.80 -7.05
C ARG A 85 -14.83 14.70 -7.00
N ALA A 86 -13.80 14.85 -7.81
CA ALA A 86 -12.64 13.94 -7.79
C ALA A 86 -11.62 14.41 -6.76
N ILE A 87 -10.87 13.46 -6.19
CA ILE A 87 -9.66 13.73 -5.43
C ILE A 87 -8.48 13.56 -6.38
N LEU A 88 -7.67 14.61 -6.52
CA LEU A 88 -6.43 14.61 -7.29
C LEU A 88 -5.25 14.50 -6.34
N ARG A 89 -4.53 13.39 -6.41
CA ARG A 89 -3.29 13.20 -5.66
C ARG A 89 -2.12 13.92 -6.31
N ARG A 90 -1.36 14.66 -5.51
CA ARG A 90 -0.06 15.25 -5.92
C ARG A 90 1.01 14.90 -4.90
N THR A 91 2.17 14.47 -5.36
CA THR A 91 3.34 14.29 -4.47
C THR A 91 4.08 15.62 -4.41
N VAL A 92 4.30 16.11 -3.19
CA VAL A 92 4.91 17.42 -2.93
C VAL A 92 6.04 17.25 -1.92
N PRO A 93 7.24 17.75 -2.21
CA PRO A 93 8.32 17.77 -1.23
C PRO A 93 8.00 18.75 -0.09
N VAL A 94 8.52 18.47 1.10
CA VAL A 94 8.29 19.31 2.31
C VAL A 94 8.60 20.78 2.06
N ALA A 95 9.69 21.07 1.35
CA ALA A 95 10.13 22.44 1.07
C ALA A 95 9.19 23.23 0.13
N ALA A 96 8.31 22.54 -0.63
CA ALA A 96 7.43 23.16 -1.61
C ALA A 96 5.99 23.32 -1.12
N ILE A 97 5.71 23.00 0.15
CA ILE A 97 4.38 23.16 0.73
C ILE A 97 4.14 24.62 1.07
N GLY A 98 3.21 25.24 0.35
CA GLY A 98 2.65 26.54 0.68
C GLY A 98 1.24 26.43 1.25
N PRO A 99 0.69 27.53 1.82
CA PRO A 99 -0.65 27.52 2.43
C PRO A 99 -1.76 27.18 1.44
N ASP A 100 -1.63 27.59 0.19
CA ASP A 100 -2.67 27.40 -0.85
C ASP A 100 -2.36 26.30 -1.86
N ALA A 101 -1.30 25.50 -1.62
CA ALA A 101 -0.85 24.49 -2.58
C ALA A 101 -1.76 23.25 -2.63
N CYS A 102 -2.50 23.00 -1.54
CA CYS A 102 -3.27 21.78 -1.33
C CYS A 102 -4.53 22.06 -0.53
N ASP A 103 -5.63 21.40 -0.89
CA ASP A 103 -6.85 21.43 -0.09
C ASP A 103 -6.75 20.52 1.13
N ALA A 104 -6.04 19.40 0.98
CA ALA A 104 -5.73 18.46 2.05
C ALA A 104 -4.30 17.95 1.96
N ARG A 105 -3.77 17.47 3.07
CA ARG A 105 -2.40 16.93 3.14
C ARG A 105 -2.41 15.54 3.77
N TYR A 106 -1.85 14.57 3.05
CA TYR A 106 -1.57 13.24 3.55
C TYR A 106 -0.08 13.20 3.96
N LEU A 107 0.16 13.18 5.25
CA LEU A 107 1.51 13.20 5.80
C LEU A 107 1.98 11.76 6.03
N CYS A 108 3.01 11.37 5.31
CA CYS A 108 3.74 10.13 5.57
C CYS A 108 4.70 10.34 6.75
N PRO A 109 5.29 9.27 7.33
CA PRO A 109 6.25 9.44 8.41
C PRO A 109 7.37 10.41 8.04
N LEU A 110 7.44 11.49 8.78
CA LEU A 110 8.42 12.56 8.58
C LEU A 110 9.17 12.84 9.88
N PRO A 111 10.44 13.27 9.79
CA PRO A 111 11.17 13.75 10.97
C PRO A 111 10.48 14.95 11.62
N MET A 112 10.57 15.08 12.92
CA MET A 112 9.92 16.16 13.69
C MET A 112 10.21 17.58 13.15
N PRO A 113 11.43 17.93 12.70
CA PRO A 113 11.68 19.24 12.10
C PRO A 113 10.85 19.51 10.85
N ALA A 114 10.67 18.49 9.97
CA ALA A 114 9.84 18.60 8.78
C ALA A 114 8.35 18.74 9.14
N MET A 115 7.87 17.99 10.14
CA MET A 115 6.50 18.12 10.65
C MET A 115 6.22 19.55 11.15
N ARG A 116 7.12 20.13 11.91
CA ARG A 116 6.99 21.53 12.40
C ARG A 116 6.92 22.53 11.26
N GLN A 117 7.75 22.36 10.23
CA GLN A 117 7.73 23.21 9.05
C GLN A 117 6.39 23.19 8.34
N ILE A 118 5.82 21.99 8.15
CA ILE A 118 4.51 21.81 7.51
C ILE A 118 3.40 22.45 8.34
N THR A 119 3.43 22.27 9.65
CA THR A 119 2.41 22.82 10.55
C THR A 119 2.47 24.36 10.61
N ALA A 120 3.64 24.95 10.50
CA ALA A 120 3.81 26.40 10.45
C ALA A 120 3.35 27.03 9.12
N ALA A 121 3.18 26.22 8.07
CA ALA A 121 2.75 26.66 6.74
C ALA A 121 1.23 26.54 6.50
N VAL A 122 0.45 26.36 7.59
CA VAL A 122 -1.03 26.22 7.55
C VAL A 122 -1.70 27.53 7.94
#